data_7d3c320c57d4875d2b4a2f95d2556c2b
#
_entry.id   7d3c320c57d4875d2b4a2f95d2556c2b
#
_cell.length_a   1.000
_cell.length_b   1.000
_cell.length_c   1.000
_cell.angle_alpha   90.00
_cell.angle_beta   90.00
_cell.angle_gamma   90.00
#
_symmetry.space_group_name_H-M   'P 1'
#
loop_
_entity.id
_entity.type
_entity.pdbx_description
1 polymer ?
#
loop_
_entity_poly.entity_id
_entity_poly.type
_entity_poly.pdbx_seq_one_letter_code
_entity_poly.pdbx_strand_id
1 'polypeptide(L)'
;YLDATKLKDVDLIVELIGGSEGPAKKLVFNALKNKKHVVTANKALIAKYGDQLAKIAEKNKVNLEFEASVCGGVPIIRSLKEGLIANKINKVYGIFNGTSNYILSTMDKDNNNFNEVLSNAKKLFRCSKIKKY
;
A
#
# COMPACT_ATOMS: atom_id res chain seq x y z
N TYR A 1 -16.48 11.20 -8.80
CA TYR A 1 -15.23 11.14 -8.00
C TYR A 1 -14.04 11.71 -8.77
N LEU A 2 -13.99 11.60 -10.08
CA LEU A 2 -12.90 12.19 -10.89
C LEU A 2 -12.96 13.70 -10.93
N ASP A 3 -14.14 14.28 -10.81
CA ASP A 3 -14.33 15.73 -10.85
C ASP A 3 -13.64 16.43 -9.67
N ALA A 4 -13.58 15.77 -8.51
CA ALA A 4 -12.84 16.28 -7.36
C ALA A 4 -11.37 16.58 -7.68
N THR A 5 -10.74 15.84 -8.60
CA THR A 5 -9.35 16.09 -8.99
C THR A 5 -9.13 17.36 -9.78
N LYS A 6 -10.21 18.00 -10.28
CA LYS A 6 -10.18 19.22 -11.11
C LYS A 6 -10.58 20.47 -10.32
N LEU A 7 -11.18 20.31 -9.14
CA LEU A 7 -11.61 21.44 -8.32
C LEU A 7 -10.41 22.27 -7.84
N LYS A 8 -10.54 23.58 -7.91
CA LYS A 8 -9.44 24.50 -7.53
C LYS A 8 -9.23 24.58 -6.02
N ASP A 9 -10.29 24.39 -5.27
CA ASP A 9 -10.35 24.43 -3.80
C ASP A 9 -10.01 23.08 -3.12
N VAL A 10 -9.63 22.08 -3.89
CA VAL A 10 -9.19 20.78 -3.40
C VAL A 10 -7.67 20.66 -3.61
N ASP A 11 -6.91 20.53 -2.56
CA ASP A 11 -5.46 20.36 -2.60
C ASP A 11 -5.01 18.91 -2.41
N LEU A 12 -5.79 18.12 -1.68
CA LEU A 12 -5.46 16.76 -1.27
C LEU A 12 -6.60 15.79 -1.58
N ILE A 13 -6.26 14.63 -2.12
CA ILE A 13 -7.16 13.51 -2.32
C ILE A 13 -6.76 12.36 -1.39
N VAL A 14 -7.72 11.85 -0.62
CA VAL A 14 -7.56 10.64 0.18
C VAL A 14 -8.24 9.48 -0.52
N GLU A 15 -7.48 8.44 -0.88
CA GLU A 15 -7.98 7.25 -1.58
C GLU A 15 -8.05 6.05 -0.63
N LEU A 16 -9.26 5.53 -0.41
CA LEU A 16 -9.58 4.38 0.43
C LEU A 16 -10.46 3.35 -0.31
N ILE A 17 -10.49 3.39 -1.64
CA ILE A 17 -11.35 2.53 -2.47
C ILE A 17 -10.78 1.11 -2.52
N GLY A 18 -9.46 1.00 -2.67
CA GLY A 18 -8.78 -0.27 -2.82
C GLY A 18 -8.79 -0.84 -4.26
N GLY A 19 -7.98 -1.87 -4.46
CA GLY A 19 -7.74 -2.50 -5.77
C GLY A 19 -6.71 -1.76 -6.63
N SER A 20 -6.01 -2.49 -7.50
CA SER A 20 -4.96 -1.92 -8.35
C SER A 20 -5.46 -1.37 -9.68
N GLU A 21 -6.72 -1.60 -10.02
CA GLU A 21 -7.33 -1.19 -11.29
C GLU A 21 -8.65 -0.43 -11.07
N GLY A 22 -9.23 0.07 -12.15
CA GLY A 22 -10.54 0.71 -12.10
C GLY A 22 -10.53 2.07 -11.42
N PRO A 23 -11.52 2.36 -10.52
CA PRO A 23 -11.73 3.69 -9.96
C PRO A 23 -10.55 4.23 -9.16
N ALA A 24 -9.95 3.42 -8.28
CA ALA A 24 -8.81 3.82 -7.45
C ALA A 24 -7.62 4.28 -8.30
N LYS A 25 -7.23 3.46 -9.29
CA LYS A 25 -6.15 3.80 -10.22
C LYS A 25 -6.42 5.11 -10.94
N LYS A 26 -7.62 5.23 -11.55
CA LYS A 26 -8.01 6.45 -12.29
C LYS A 26 -7.96 7.69 -11.40
N LEU A 27 -8.48 7.58 -10.17
CA LEU A 27 -8.50 8.69 -9.21
C LEU A 27 -7.09 9.17 -8.87
N VAL A 28 -6.20 8.25 -8.44
CA VAL A 28 -4.85 8.60 -7.99
C VAL A 28 -4.00 9.16 -9.14
N PHE A 29 -4.03 8.53 -10.31
CA PHE A 29 -3.31 9.04 -11.48
C PHE A 29 -3.79 10.43 -11.90
N ASN A 30 -5.11 10.67 -11.92
CA ASN A 30 -5.65 11.99 -12.27
C ASN A 30 -5.36 13.05 -11.21
N ALA A 31 -5.44 12.71 -9.93
CA ALA A 31 -5.11 13.62 -8.83
C ALA A 31 -3.66 14.12 -8.97
N LEU A 32 -2.70 13.22 -9.07
CA LEU A 32 -1.29 13.59 -9.22
C LEU A 32 -1.01 14.38 -10.49
N LYS A 33 -1.64 14.04 -11.64
CA LYS A 33 -1.54 14.79 -12.89
C LYS A 33 -2.13 16.20 -12.79
N ASN A 34 -3.18 16.37 -11.99
CA ASN A 34 -3.84 17.66 -11.74
C ASN A 34 -3.20 18.41 -10.55
N LYS A 35 -1.97 18.04 -10.19
CA LYS A 35 -1.19 18.67 -9.11
C LYS A 35 -1.89 18.64 -7.75
N LYS A 36 -2.61 17.56 -7.44
CA LYS A 36 -3.19 17.33 -6.13
C LYS A 36 -2.30 16.37 -5.35
N HIS A 37 -2.12 16.63 -4.06
CA HIS A 37 -1.49 15.68 -3.15
C HIS A 37 -2.36 14.44 -3.01
N VAL A 38 -1.75 13.29 -2.73
CA VAL A 38 -2.48 12.03 -2.56
C VAL A 38 -2.04 11.32 -1.30
N VAL A 39 -3.01 10.88 -0.51
CA VAL A 39 -2.81 9.91 0.58
C VAL A 39 -3.60 8.65 0.20
N THR A 40 -2.96 7.49 0.24
CA THR A 40 -3.62 6.23 -0.10
C THR A 40 -3.29 5.11 0.88
N ALA A 41 -4.29 4.30 1.23
CA ALA A 41 -4.13 3.04 1.97
C ALA A 41 -4.10 1.82 1.04
N ASN A 42 -4.01 2.02 -0.28
CA ASN A 42 -4.20 0.98 -1.28
C ASN A 42 -2.90 0.22 -1.58
N LYS A 43 -2.65 -0.81 -0.80
CA LYS A 43 -1.50 -1.71 -0.96
C LYS A 43 -1.34 -2.24 -2.39
N ALA A 44 -2.43 -2.67 -3.02
CA ALA A 44 -2.38 -3.28 -4.35
C ALA A 44 -2.01 -2.26 -5.44
N LEU A 45 -2.47 -1.02 -5.32
CA LEU A 45 -2.13 0.07 -6.23
C LEU A 45 -0.64 0.44 -6.11
N ILE A 46 -0.16 0.62 -4.88
CA ILE A 46 1.24 0.98 -4.62
C ILE A 46 2.18 -0.15 -5.05
N ALA A 47 1.84 -1.41 -4.77
CA ALA A 47 2.65 -2.55 -5.20
C ALA A 47 2.79 -2.64 -6.72
N LYS A 48 1.75 -2.28 -7.48
CA LYS A 48 1.74 -2.42 -8.94
C LYS A 48 2.25 -1.18 -9.67
N TYR A 49 1.96 0.00 -9.16
CA TYR A 49 2.18 1.28 -9.85
C TYR A 49 2.97 2.30 -9.04
N GLY A 50 3.52 1.93 -7.87
CA GLY A 50 4.21 2.85 -6.97
C GLY A 50 5.28 3.69 -7.64
N ASP A 51 6.16 3.09 -8.43
CA ASP A 51 7.21 3.79 -9.16
C ASP A 51 6.66 4.81 -10.17
N GLN A 52 5.60 4.44 -10.88
CA GLN A 52 4.98 5.35 -11.85
C GLN A 52 4.31 6.53 -11.16
N LEU A 53 3.62 6.26 -10.06
CA LEU A 53 2.95 7.29 -9.25
C LEU A 53 3.95 8.23 -8.61
N ALA A 54 5.06 7.70 -8.08
CA ALA A 54 6.13 8.50 -7.50
C ALA A 54 6.75 9.45 -8.53
N LYS A 55 7.07 8.97 -9.72
CA LYS A 55 7.59 9.81 -10.83
C LYS A 55 6.61 10.91 -11.24
N ILE A 56 5.30 10.63 -11.26
CA ILE A 56 4.29 11.65 -11.58
C ILE A 56 4.20 12.67 -10.45
N ALA A 57 4.22 12.24 -9.20
CA ALA A 57 4.19 13.11 -8.03
C ALA A 57 5.39 14.06 -8.02
N GLU A 58 6.59 13.52 -8.21
CA GLU A 58 7.83 14.29 -8.27
C GLU A 58 7.81 15.33 -9.41
N LYS A 59 7.45 14.91 -10.63
CA LYS A 59 7.32 15.79 -11.79
C LYS A 59 6.37 16.96 -11.53
N ASN A 60 5.27 16.73 -10.85
CA ASN A 60 4.25 17.73 -10.57
C ASN A 60 4.46 18.45 -9.23
N LYS A 61 5.52 18.12 -8.49
CA LYS A 61 5.85 18.71 -7.18
C LYS A 61 4.73 18.56 -6.14
N VAL A 62 4.13 17.37 -6.09
CA VAL A 62 3.09 17.01 -5.13
C VAL A 62 3.50 15.76 -4.36
N ASN A 63 2.93 15.57 -3.17
CA ASN A 63 3.25 14.44 -2.32
C ASN A 63 2.34 13.25 -2.64
N LEU A 64 2.94 12.06 -2.61
CA LEU A 64 2.26 10.77 -2.58
C LEU A 64 2.59 10.09 -1.27
N GLU A 65 1.62 10.04 -0.36
CA GLU A 65 1.76 9.40 0.95
C GLU A 65 0.99 8.08 1.00
N PHE A 66 1.67 7.02 1.45
CA PHE A 66 1.14 5.66 1.42
C PHE A 66 1.48 4.83 2.67
N GLU A 67 1.75 5.49 3.79
CA GLU A 67 2.08 4.85 5.08
C GLU A 67 1.05 3.78 5.45
N ALA A 68 -0.24 4.09 5.34
CA ALA A 68 -1.32 3.18 5.69
C ALA A 68 -1.43 1.94 4.76
N SER A 69 -0.75 1.93 3.62
CA SER A 69 -0.71 0.78 2.70
C SER A 69 0.38 -0.24 3.06
N VAL A 70 1.29 0.08 3.99
CA VAL A 70 2.44 -0.76 4.36
C VAL A 70 2.47 -0.96 5.87
N CYS A 71 2.59 -2.20 6.34
CA CYS A 71 2.74 -2.58 7.76
C CYS A 71 1.65 -2.02 8.72
N GLY A 72 0.48 -1.67 8.22
CA GLY A 72 -0.62 -1.15 9.05
C GLY A 72 -0.26 0.16 9.76
N GLY A 73 -0.37 0.19 11.08
CA GLY A 73 -0.09 1.38 11.88
C GLY A 73 1.39 1.65 12.22
N VAL A 74 2.31 0.81 11.72
CA VAL A 74 3.75 1.00 11.95
C VAL A 74 4.31 2.04 10.97
N PRO A 75 4.92 3.15 11.45
CA PRO A 75 5.37 4.26 10.59
C PRO A 75 6.70 3.95 9.88
N ILE A 76 6.75 2.86 9.10
CA ILE A 76 7.99 2.37 8.47
C ILE A 76 8.42 3.24 7.29
N ILE A 77 7.48 3.68 6.46
CA ILE A 77 7.79 4.51 5.29
C ILE A 77 8.33 5.86 5.74
N ARG A 78 7.69 6.48 6.72
CA ARG A 78 8.13 7.75 7.29
C ARG A 78 9.50 7.63 7.95
N SER A 79 9.74 6.56 8.70
CA SER A 79 11.04 6.31 9.31
C SER A 79 12.16 6.20 8.26
N LEU A 80 11.90 5.52 7.12
CA LEU A 80 12.87 5.40 6.04
C LEU A 80 13.07 6.70 5.27
N LYS A 81 11.98 7.43 4.97
CA LYS A 81 12.02 8.65 4.14
C LYS A 81 12.52 9.89 4.89
N GLU A 82 12.16 10.01 6.17
CA GLU A 82 12.45 11.19 6.97
C GLU A 82 13.49 10.92 8.06
N GLY A 83 13.27 9.91 8.91
CA GLY A 83 14.14 9.63 10.06
C GLY A 83 15.53 9.14 9.68
N LEU A 84 15.66 8.43 8.57
CA LEU A 84 16.92 7.85 8.10
C LEU A 84 17.44 8.47 6.80
N ILE A 85 16.97 9.66 6.43
CA ILE A 85 17.29 10.30 5.15
C ILE A 85 18.80 10.54 4.96
N ALA A 86 19.55 10.77 6.03
CA ALA A 86 21.01 10.97 5.97
C ALA A 86 21.79 9.65 5.84
N ASN A 87 21.12 8.50 5.91
CA ASN A 87 21.77 7.20 5.91
C ASN A 87 21.60 6.49 4.57
N LYS A 88 22.64 5.76 4.15
CA LYS A 88 22.54 4.84 3.03
C LYS A 88 21.97 3.50 3.51
N ILE A 89 20.71 3.22 3.17
CA ILE A 89 20.07 1.95 3.52
C ILE A 89 20.42 0.93 2.45
N ASN A 90 21.19 -0.10 2.84
CA ASN A 90 21.60 -1.15 1.92
C ASN A 90 20.65 -2.33 1.88
N LYS A 91 19.89 -2.57 2.97
CA LYS A 91 19.01 -3.73 3.11
C LYS A 91 17.92 -3.46 4.13
N VAL A 92 16.71 -3.91 3.82
CA VAL A 92 15.56 -3.93 4.74
C VAL A 92 15.01 -5.35 4.78
N TYR A 93 14.82 -5.89 5.95
CA TYR A 93 14.20 -7.19 6.16
C TYR A 93 13.34 -7.18 7.42
N GLY A 94 12.28 -8.01 7.41
CA GLY A 94 11.34 -8.07 8.52
C GLY A 94 10.07 -8.83 8.16
N ILE A 95 9.11 -8.83 9.08
CA ILE A 95 7.79 -9.40 8.88
C ILE A 95 6.82 -8.26 8.57
N PHE A 96 6.44 -8.12 7.30
CA PHE A 96 5.67 -6.99 6.80
C PHE A 96 4.16 -7.24 6.75
N ASN A 97 3.70 -8.47 7.00
CA ASN A 97 2.31 -8.84 6.88
C ASN A 97 1.92 -9.85 7.96
N GLY A 98 0.94 -9.50 8.80
CA GLY A 98 0.47 -10.35 9.89
C GLY A 98 -0.12 -11.69 9.42
N THR A 99 -0.86 -11.69 8.31
CA THR A 99 -1.43 -12.94 7.76
C THR A 99 -0.35 -13.89 7.27
N SER A 100 0.67 -13.39 6.59
CA SER A 100 1.81 -14.21 6.14
C SER A 100 2.59 -14.76 7.34
N ASN A 101 2.79 -13.93 8.37
CA ASN A 101 3.42 -14.35 9.61
C ASN A 101 2.65 -15.48 10.29
N TYR A 102 1.32 -15.33 10.43
CA TYR A 102 0.46 -16.38 10.98
C TYR A 102 0.60 -17.69 10.21
N ILE A 103 0.52 -17.63 8.86
CA ILE A 103 0.64 -18.83 8.02
C ILE A 103 1.98 -19.52 8.24
N LEU A 104 3.07 -18.80 8.14
CA LEU A 104 4.42 -19.36 8.29
C LEU A 104 4.66 -19.90 9.69
N SER A 105 4.27 -19.18 10.73
CA SER A 105 4.43 -19.62 12.12
C SER A 105 3.58 -20.85 12.46
N THR A 106 2.37 -20.95 11.90
CA THR A 106 1.50 -22.11 12.11
C THR A 106 2.05 -23.35 11.38
N MET A 107 2.56 -23.16 10.16
CA MET A 107 3.22 -24.25 9.42
C MET A 107 4.42 -24.78 10.16
N ASP A 108 5.24 -23.90 10.72
CA ASP A 108 6.46 -24.27 11.47
C ASP A 108 6.14 -25.00 12.77
N LYS A 109 5.13 -24.52 13.54
CA LYS A 109 4.78 -25.12 14.84
C LYS A 109 4.05 -26.45 14.71
N ASP A 110 3.10 -26.53 13.79
CA ASP A 110 2.12 -27.62 13.73
C ASP A 110 2.43 -28.61 12.61
N ASN A 111 3.50 -28.37 11.84
CA ASN A 111 3.89 -29.16 10.67
C ASN A 111 2.76 -29.31 9.62
N ASN A 112 1.84 -28.35 9.58
CA ASN A 112 0.69 -28.35 8.70
C ASN A 112 1.06 -27.92 7.28
N ASN A 113 0.29 -28.39 6.28
CA ASN A 113 0.53 -27.95 4.92
C ASN A 113 -0.04 -26.55 4.66
N PHE A 114 0.54 -25.85 3.70
CA PHE A 114 0.18 -24.46 3.34
C PHE A 114 -1.33 -24.28 3.05
N ASN A 115 -1.96 -25.21 2.34
CA ASN A 115 -3.38 -25.05 1.94
C ASN A 115 -4.33 -25.10 3.13
N GLU A 116 -4.04 -25.95 4.10
CA GLU A 116 -4.83 -26.06 5.34
C GLU A 116 -4.70 -24.80 6.18
N VAL A 117 -3.48 -24.35 6.43
CA VAL A 117 -3.21 -23.12 7.18
C VAL A 117 -3.78 -21.90 6.49
N LEU A 118 -3.69 -21.83 5.16
CA LEU A 118 -4.30 -20.76 4.38
C LEU A 118 -5.83 -20.73 4.50
N SER A 119 -6.47 -21.91 4.51
CA SER A 119 -7.92 -22.02 4.71
C SER A 119 -8.32 -21.46 6.08
N ASN A 120 -7.58 -21.81 7.12
CA ASN A 120 -7.80 -21.33 8.48
C ASN A 120 -7.55 -19.81 8.60
N ALA A 121 -6.47 -19.32 8.00
CA ALA A 121 -6.17 -17.89 7.96
C ALA A 121 -7.30 -17.09 7.29
N LYS A 122 -7.87 -17.57 6.20
CA LYS A 122 -9.02 -16.95 5.53
C LYS A 122 -10.25 -16.85 6.42
N LYS A 123 -10.53 -17.88 7.22
CA LYS A 123 -11.64 -17.87 8.18
C LYS A 123 -11.40 -16.87 9.32
N LEU A 124 -10.20 -16.87 9.91
CA LEU A 124 -9.85 -16.03 11.05
C LEU A 124 -9.78 -14.53 10.70
N PHE A 125 -9.12 -14.20 9.59
CA PHE A 125 -8.86 -12.80 9.24
C PHE A 125 -9.91 -12.18 8.31
N ARG A 126 -11.00 -12.90 7.99
CA ARG A 126 -12.01 -12.48 6.99
C ARG A 126 -11.37 -11.96 5.67
N CYS A 127 -10.19 -12.45 5.35
CA CYS A 127 -9.48 -12.07 4.13
C CYS A 127 -10.11 -12.75 2.92
N SER A 128 -11.13 -12.12 2.34
CA SER A 128 -11.86 -12.62 1.17
C SER A 128 -11.03 -12.65 -0.13
N LYS A 129 -9.79 -12.18 -0.13
CA LYS A 129 -8.99 -11.99 -1.36
C LYS A 129 -7.51 -12.31 -1.23
N ILE A 130 -7.15 -13.42 -0.59
CA ILE A 130 -5.81 -13.97 -0.85
C ILE A 130 -5.94 -14.78 -2.16
N LYS A 131 -5.65 -14.15 -3.29
CA LYS A 131 -5.48 -14.85 -4.56
C LYS A 131 -4.16 -15.61 -4.51
N LYS A 132 -4.14 -16.89 -4.92
CA LYS A 132 -2.91 -17.59 -5.31
C LYS A 132 -2.22 -16.75 -6.39
N TYR A 133 -0.99 -16.37 -6.15
CA TYR A 133 -0.06 -15.97 -7.19
C TYR A 133 0.72 -17.19 -7.66
#